data_43f1449c1ae746fb3e389cb354fded8a
#
_entry.id   43f1449c1ae746fb3e389cb354fded8a
#
_cell.length_a   1.000
_cell.length_b   1.000
_cell.length_c   1.000
_cell.angle_alpha   90.00
_cell.angle_beta   90.00
_cell.angle_gamma   90.00
#
_symmetry.space_group_name_H-M   'P 1'
#
loop_
_entity.id
_entity.type
_entity.pdbx_description
1 polymer ?
#
loop_
_entity_poly.entity_id
_entity_poly.type
_entity_poly.pdbx_seq_one_letter_code
_entity_poly.pdbx_strand_id
1 'polypeptide(L)'
;PAGVGVVVADNGSTDGSLAVLAEEFPTVAVVRLDRNFGFAGGYNRALAQVEADYYLLLNSDVETPRGWLEPILGVLEREPDVAVVSPKLVSWLDRTRFEYAGASGGFIDFLGYPFCRGRILKRVEADEGQYDDARDVFWVSGAAFCCRADVFRALGGFDDDFFAHMEEIDLCWRMQLAGYRVRVVPGSTVYHLGGGTLTTDSPTKVFYNHRNNLAMLYKCASPVQRAVVAVVRPVLDLMAALSYLAQGRGDNFRAVFRAWRDFLRWHASLSRKRKEIRQQCRGTVAGKVYRGSVVLRYLLGRKTFGRMM
;
A
#
# COMPACT_ATOMS: atom_id res chain seq x y z
N PRO A 1 -7.55 5.80 -23.61
CA PRO A 1 -7.61 4.58 -24.44
C PRO A 1 -9.04 4.12 -24.63
N ALA A 2 -9.35 3.46 -25.76
CA ALA A 2 -10.65 2.82 -25.95
C ALA A 2 -10.84 1.71 -24.90
N GLY A 3 -12.09 1.54 -24.40
CA GLY A 3 -12.41 0.48 -23.43
C GLY A 3 -12.10 0.83 -21.95
N VAL A 4 -11.75 2.07 -21.65
CA VAL A 4 -11.59 2.52 -20.25
C VAL A 4 -12.90 3.12 -19.74
N GLY A 5 -13.46 2.53 -18.69
CA GLY A 5 -14.60 3.05 -17.94
C GLY A 5 -14.16 3.72 -16.64
N VAL A 6 -14.85 4.79 -16.26
CA VAL A 6 -14.66 5.45 -14.97
C VAL A 6 -15.84 5.14 -14.07
N VAL A 7 -15.55 4.65 -12.85
CA VAL A 7 -16.54 4.36 -11.81
C VAL A 7 -16.12 5.06 -10.54
N VAL A 8 -16.98 5.88 -9.96
CA VAL A 8 -16.75 6.48 -8.65
C VAL A 8 -17.29 5.54 -7.58
N ALA A 9 -16.43 5.09 -6.69
CA ALA A 9 -16.81 4.30 -5.51
C ALA A 9 -17.05 5.24 -4.31
N ASP A 10 -18.29 5.61 -4.10
CA ASP A 10 -18.68 6.40 -2.92
C ASP A 10 -18.75 5.51 -1.68
N ASN A 11 -17.83 5.73 -0.75
CA ASN A 11 -17.70 4.94 0.47
C ASN A 11 -18.48 5.56 1.65
N GLY A 12 -19.75 5.93 1.39
CA GLY A 12 -20.64 6.50 2.37
C GLY A 12 -20.35 7.97 2.69
N SER A 13 -20.15 8.80 1.66
CA SER A 13 -19.96 10.26 1.83
C SER A 13 -21.19 10.91 2.43
N THR A 14 -20.98 11.87 3.34
CA THR A 14 -22.02 12.63 4.04
C THR A 14 -21.99 14.12 3.69
N ASP A 15 -21.11 14.53 2.76
CA ASP A 15 -20.95 15.87 2.23
C ASP A 15 -21.67 16.05 0.87
N GLY A 16 -21.40 17.13 0.17
CA GLY A 16 -21.96 17.43 -1.15
C GLY A 16 -21.39 16.63 -2.33
N SER A 17 -20.46 15.70 -2.13
CA SER A 17 -19.74 15.00 -3.21
C SER A 17 -20.68 14.33 -4.22
N LEU A 18 -21.70 13.63 -3.75
CA LEU A 18 -22.66 12.95 -4.62
C LEU A 18 -23.54 13.92 -5.43
N ALA A 19 -23.86 15.09 -4.88
CA ALA A 19 -24.62 16.12 -5.58
C ALA A 19 -23.77 16.72 -6.72
N VAL A 20 -22.52 17.04 -6.46
CA VAL A 20 -21.56 17.53 -7.47
C VAL A 20 -21.37 16.50 -8.59
N LEU A 21 -21.21 15.20 -8.26
CA LEU A 21 -21.09 14.14 -9.27
C LEU A 21 -22.33 14.05 -10.16
N ALA A 22 -23.54 14.15 -9.57
CA ALA A 22 -24.77 14.07 -10.33
C ALA A 22 -24.99 15.29 -11.23
N GLU A 23 -24.55 16.46 -10.82
CA GLU A 23 -24.70 17.73 -11.56
C GLU A 23 -23.63 17.88 -12.65
N GLU A 24 -22.34 17.70 -12.28
CA GLU A 24 -21.22 18.01 -13.20
C GLU A 24 -20.79 16.80 -14.04
N PHE A 25 -21.02 15.57 -13.56
CA PHE A 25 -20.58 14.33 -14.21
C PHE A 25 -21.69 13.27 -14.31
N PRO A 26 -22.87 13.59 -14.89
CA PRO A 26 -24.06 12.73 -14.87
C PRO A 26 -23.89 11.39 -15.60
N THR A 27 -22.87 11.25 -16.44
CA THR A 27 -22.57 10.02 -17.20
C THR A 27 -21.61 9.08 -16.48
N VAL A 28 -21.01 9.52 -15.37
CA VAL A 28 -20.08 8.70 -14.60
C VAL A 28 -20.85 7.71 -13.72
N ALA A 29 -20.53 6.43 -13.85
CA ALA A 29 -21.13 5.40 -13.00
C ALA A 29 -20.70 5.58 -11.54
N VAL A 30 -21.65 5.46 -10.61
CA VAL A 30 -21.40 5.62 -9.18
C VAL A 30 -21.84 4.35 -8.44
N VAL A 31 -20.91 3.68 -7.77
CA VAL A 31 -21.20 2.61 -6.80
C VAL A 31 -21.31 3.26 -5.43
N ARG A 32 -22.51 3.23 -4.85
CA ARG A 32 -22.78 3.80 -3.53
C ARG A 32 -22.77 2.73 -2.46
N LEU A 33 -21.92 2.90 -1.44
CA LEU A 33 -21.91 2.08 -0.26
C LEU A 33 -22.70 2.79 0.88
N ASP A 34 -23.31 2.00 1.75
CA ASP A 34 -24.20 2.48 2.81
C ASP A 34 -23.47 3.18 3.97
N ARG A 35 -22.14 2.95 4.08
CA ARG A 35 -21.27 3.53 5.11
C ARG A 35 -19.81 3.46 4.71
N ASN A 36 -18.94 4.08 5.48
CA ASN A 36 -17.48 3.99 5.32
C ASN A 36 -16.96 2.63 5.80
N PHE A 37 -16.53 1.79 4.86
CA PHE A 37 -15.87 0.49 5.10
C PHE A 37 -14.35 0.57 5.15
N GLY A 38 -13.77 1.77 5.15
CA GLY A 38 -12.34 1.98 4.98
C GLY A 38 -11.88 1.78 3.54
N PHE A 39 -10.59 1.88 3.32
CA PHE A 39 -10.00 1.69 1.98
C PHE A 39 -10.19 0.26 1.48
N ALA A 40 -9.76 -0.73 2.27
CA ALA A 40 -9.80 -2.14 1.89
C ALA A 40 -11.24 -2.61 1.61
N GLY A 41 -12.14 -2.42 2.58
CA GLY A 41 -13.52 -2.87 2.46
C GLY A 41 -14.33 -2.08 1.44
N GLY A 42 -14.04 -0.79 1.26
CA GLY A 42 -14.67 0.07 0.25
C GLY A 42 -14.36 -0.42 -1.17
N TYR A 43 -13.07 -0.60 -1.49
CA TYR A 43 -12.69 -1.10 -2.82
C TYR A 43 -13.17 -2.52 -3.07
N ASN A 44 -13.09 -3.45 -2.10
CA ASN A 44 -13.59 -4.80 -2.30
C ASN A 44 -15.08 -4.83 -2.68
N ARG A 45 -15.91 -4.04 -2.00
CA ARG A 45 -17.36 -3.96 -2.27
C ARG A 45 -17.69 -3.26 -3.58
N ALA A 46 -16.97 -2.21 -3.90
CA ALA A 46 -17.16 -1.51 -5.17
C ALA A 46 -16.74 -2.39 -6.35
N LEU A 47 -15.56 -3.00 -6.30
CA LEU A 47 -15.02 -3.85 -7.36
C LEU A 47 -15.81 -5.16 -7.56
N ALA A 48 -16.54 -5.62 -6.54
CA ALA A 48 -17.47 -6.74 -6.69
C ALA A 48 -18.65 -6.43 -7.64
N GLN A 49 -18.89 -5.17 -7.94
CA GLN A 49 -19.94 -4.66 -8.84
C GLN A 49 -19.39 -4.23 -10.21
N VAL A 50 -18.09 -4.37 -10.44
CA VAL A 50 -17.42 -3.92 -11.68
C VAL A 50 -16.79 -5.11 -12.39
N GLU A 51 -17.16 -5.32 -13.65
CA GLU A 51 -16.54 -6.32 -14.52
C GLU A 51 -15.53 -5.63 -15.44
N ALA A 52 -14.27 -6.07 -15.38
CA ALA A 52 -13.18 -5.59 -16.22
C ALA A 52 -12.04 -6.62 -16.24
N ASP A 53 -11.13 -6.50 -17.21
CA ASP A 53 -9.90 -7.28 -17.28
C ASP A 53 -8.84 -6.74 -16.30
N TYR A 54 -8.83 -5.42 -16.12
CA TYR A 54 -7.94 -4.73 -15.21
C TYR A 54 -8.72 -3.77 -14.32
N TYR A 55 -8.31 -3.68 -13.06
CA TYR A 55 -8.78 -2.66 -12.12
C TYR A 55 -7.70 -1.60 -11.94
N LEU A 56 -8.06 -0.35 -12.15
CA LEU A 56 -7.24 0.79 -11.78
C LEU A 56 -7.88 1.50 -10.58
N LEU A 57 -7.31 1.31 -9.41
CA LEU A 57 -7.68 2.03 -8.20
C LEU A 57 -6.92 3.35 -8.20
N LEU A 58 -7.64 4.44 -8.18
CA LEU A 58 -7.10 5.79 -8.21
C LEU A 58 -7.73 6.61 -7.09
N ASN A 59 -6.90 7.22 -6.26
CA ASN A 59 -7.39 8.11 -5.22
C ASN A 59 -7.95 9.40 -5.84
N SER A 60 -8.95 10.00 -5.20
CA SER A 60 -9.59 11.24 -5.65
C SER A 60 -8.69 12.48 -5.54
N ASP A 61 -7.55 12.39 -4.86
CA ASP A 61 -6.53 13.43 -4.72
C ASP A 61 -5.29 13.20 -5.59
N VAL A 62 -5.46 12.49 -6.72
CA VAL A 62 -4.42 12.24 -7.72
C VAL A 62 -4.73 12.99 -9.01
N GLU A 63 -3.79 13.82 -9.46
CA GLU A 63 -3.79 14.44 -10.79
C GLU A 63 -3.04 13.55 -11.78
N THR A 64 -3.68 13.30 -12.93
CA THR A 64 -3.14 12.42 -13.98
C THR A 64 -2.87 13.22 -15.26
N PRO A 65 -1.63 13.28 -15.77
CA PRO A 65 -1.34 13.91 -17.06
C PRO A 65 -1.81 13.06 -18.23
N ARG A 66 -1.90 13.67 -19.43
CA ARG A 66 -2.24 12.92 -20.64
C ARG A 66 -1.20 11.84 -20.93
N GLY A 67 -1.64 10.67 -21.39
CA GLY A 67 -0.77 9.57 -21.81
C GLY A 67 -0.16 8.78 -20.64
N TRP A 68 -0.62 8.98 -19.41
CA TRP A 68 -0.07 8.28 -18.25
C TRP A 68 -0.49 6.80 -18.14
N LEU A 69 -1.64 6.47 -18.69
CA LEU A 69 -2.25 5.14 -18.54
C LEU A 69 -1.67 4.10 -19.51
N GLU A 70 -1.32 4.52 -20.72
CA GLU A 70 -0.85 3.65 -21.79
C GLU A 70 0.42 2.85 -21.41
N PRO A 71 1.46 3.44 -20.79
CA PRO A 71 2.62 2.67 -20.36
C PRO A 71 2.29 1.59 -19.32
N ILE A 72 1.32 1.85 -18.44
CA ILE A 72 0.86 0.93 -17.40
C ILE A 72 0.13 -0.26 -18.01
N LEU A 73 -0.88 0.00 -18.85
CA LEU A 73 -1.64 -1.04 -19.53
C LEU A 73 -0.75 -1.87 -20.44
N GLY A 74 0.14 -1.23 -21.19
CA GLY A 74 1.05 -1.92 -22.08
C GLY A 74 2.01 -2.90 -21.36
N VAL A 75 2.33 -2.71 -20.07
CA VAL A 75 3.05 -3.71 -19.28
C VAL A 75 2.15 -4.89 -18.94
N LEU A 76 0.93 -4.63 -18.45
CA LEU A 76 -0.02 -5.70 -18.12
C LEU A 76 -0.38 -6.56 -19.34
N GLU A 77 -0.53 -5.96 -20.51
CA GLU A 77 -0.83 -6.68 -21.76
C GLU A 77 0.33 -7.57 -22.23
N ARG A 78 1.57 -7.07 -22.15
CA ARG A 78 2.75 -7.81 -22.65
C ARG A 78 3.33 -8.82 -21.65
N GLU A 79 3.13 -8.60 -20.33
CA GLU A 79 3.76 -9.40 -19.29
C GLU A 79 2.68 -10.06 -18.40
N PRO A 80 2.17 -11.25 -18.79
CA PRO A 80 1.06 -11.92 -18.09
C PRO A 80 1.40 -12.37 -16.66
N ASP A 81 2.67 -12.46 -16.32
CA ASP A 81 3.18 -12.76 -14.99
C ASP A 81 3.23 -11.54 -14.05
N VAL A 82 3.02 -10.32 -14.57
CA VAL A 82 2.87 -9.11 -13.76
C VAL A 82 1.41 -8.97 -13.33
N ALA A 83 1.15 -9.04 -12.01
CA ALA A 83 -0.21 -8.91 -11.47
C ALA A 83 -0.62 -7.45 -11.21
N VAL A 84 0.33 -6.60 -10.89
CA VAL A 84 0.05 -5.20 -10.53
C VAL A 84 1.17 -4.27 -10.96
N VAL A 85 0.76 -3.10 -11.40
CA VAL A 85 1.64 -2.02 -11.88
C VAL A 85 1.21 -0.70 -11.23
N SER A 86 2.17 0.19 -10.98
CA SER A 86 1.91 1.58 -10.56
C SER A 86 2.79 2.54 -11.34
N PRO A 87 2.33 3.76 -11.60
CA PRO A 87 3.18 4.85 -12.07
C PRO A 87 4.19 5.29 -11.00
N LYS A 88 5.09 6.18 -11.36
CA LYS A 88 5.85 6.99 -10.42
C LYS A 88 4.91 8.02 -9.78
N LEU A 89 4.95 8.15 -8.45
CA LEU A 89 4.19 9.15 -7.71
C LEU A 89 5.09 10.30 -7.31
N VAL A 90 4.70 11.48 -7.72
CA VAL A 90 5.37 12.76 -7.43
C VAL A 90 4.44 13.60 -6.55
N SER A 91 5.00 14.41 -5.66
CA SER A 91 4.21 15.30 -4.81
C SER A 91 3.46 16.33 -5.66
N TRP A 92 2.16 16.50 -5.42
CA TRP A 92 1.37 17.55 -6.06
C TRP A 92 1.78 18.95 -5.57
N LEU A 93 2.16 19.05 -4.29
CA LEU A 93 2.58 20.30 -3.66
C LEU A 93 3.99 20.76 -4.08
N ASP A 94 4.87 19.82 -4.38
CA ASP A 94 6.24 20.09 -4.82
C ASP A 94 6.65 19.06 -5.88
N ARG A 95 6.42 19.39 -7.15
CA ARG A 95 6.65 18.48 -8.30
C ARG A 95 8.13 18.18 -8.57
N THR A 96 9.03 18.71 -7.78
CA THR A 96 10.46 18.37 -7.80
C THR A 96 10.82 17.23 -6.85
N ARG A 97 9.84 16.70 -6.09
CA ARG A 97 10.05 15.66 -5.08
C ARG A 97 9.13 14.46 -5.29
N PHE A 98 9.63 13.30 -4.91
CA PHE A 98 8.77 12.12 -4.84
C PHE A 98 7.63 12.32 -3.84
N GLU A 99 6.56 11.56 -4.04
CA GLU A 99 5.47 11.50 -3.09
C GLU A 99 5.79 10.51 -1.95
N TYR A 100 5.28 10.77 -0.74
CA TYR A 100 5.58 10.00 0.45
C TYR A 100 5.06 8.55 0.41
N ALA A 101 3.86 8.32 -0.14
CA ALA A 101 3.13 7.05 -0.01
C ALA A 101 3.43 6.03 -1.12
N GLY A 102 4.54 6.16 -1.86
CA GLY A 102 4.84 5.17 -2.91
C GLY A 102 6.03 5.53 -3.75
N ALA A 103 6.28 6.83 -3.96
CA ALA A 103 7.42 7.33 -4.73
C ALA A 103 7.61 6.57 -6.07
N SER A 104 8.76 5.96 -6.33
CA SER A 104 9.02 5.13 -7.51
C SER A 104 9.11 3.63 -7.17
N GLY A 105 8.08 3.13 -6.45
CA GLY A 105 7.96 1.73 -6.04
C GLY A 105 8.55 1.41 -4.67
N GLY A 106 7.93 0.47 -3.99
CA GLY A 106 8.17 0.14 -2.59
C GLY A 106 8.91 -1.17 -2.37
N PHE A 107 9.60 -1.23 -1.24
CA PHE A 107 10.31 -2.38 -0.71
C PHE A 107 9.92 -2.59 0.76
N ILE A 108 10.30 -3.73 1.32
CA ILE A 108 10.10 -4.05 2.73
C ILE A 108 11.40 -4.65 3.30
N ASP A 109 11.74 -4.28 4.52
CA ASP A 109 12.86 -4.91 5.20
C ASP A 109 12.46 -6.22 5.91
N PHE A 110 13.45 -6.93 6.45
CA PHE A 110 13.25 -8.21 7.11
C PHE A 110 12.33 -8.11 8.35
N LEU A 111 12.26 -6.93 8.97
CA LEU A 111 11.40 -6.66 10.15
C LEU A 111 10.02 -6.12 9.76
N GLY A 112 9.76 -5.96 8.45
CA GLY A 112 8.47 -5.54 7.93
C GLY A 112 8.31 -4.02 7.78
N TYR A 113 9.37 -3.23 7.91
CA TYR A 113 9.27 -1.79 7.71
C TYR A 113 9.30 -1.45 6.21
N PRO A 114 8.23 -0.80 5.68
CA PRO A 114 8.17 -0.42 4.27
C PRO A 114 9.00 0.84 4.00
N PHE A 115 9.66 0.86 2.84
CA PHE A 115 10.39 1.99 2.30
C PHE A 115 10.28 2.02 0.77
N CYS A 116 10.65 3.11 0.13
CA CYS A 116 10.48 3.29 -1.32
C CYS A 116 11.75 3.83 -1.97
N ARG A 117 11.83 3.62 -3.27
CA ARG A 117 12.76 4.36 -4.13
C ARG A 117 12.29 5.81 -4.18
N GLY A 118 13.03 6.70 -3.50
CA GLY A 118 12.69 8.11 -3.30
C GLY A 118 12.19 8.44 -1.89
N ARG A 119 12.00 7.45 -0.99
CA ARG A 119 11.62 7.74 0.40
C ARG A 119 12.14 6.68 1.38
N ILE A 120 12.88 7.12 2.38
CA ILE A 120 13.30 6.30 3.52
C ILE A 120 12.72 6.88 4.81
N LEU A 121 11.82 6.14 5.46
CA LEU A 121 11.07 6.58 6.65
C LEU A 121 10.41 7.95 6.41
N LYS A 122 10.83 9.00 7.14
CA LYS A 122 10.28 10.36 7.00
C LYS A 122 10.99 11.22 5.94
N ARG A 123 12.10 10.76 5.38
CA ARG A 123 12.87 11.52 4.40
C ARG A 123 12.45 11.17 2.98
N VAL A 124 11.93 12.16 2.27
CA VAL A 124 11.62 12.12 0.85
C VAL A 124 12.75 12.75 0.06
N GLU A 125 13.14 12.12 -1.05
CA GLU A 125 14.20 12.59 -1.97
C GLU A 125 13.64 13.56 -3.01
N ALA A 126 14.49 14.40 -3.60
CA ALA A 126 14.17 15.10 -4.83
C ALA A 126 14.12 14.08 -5.99
N ASP A 127 13.23 14.31 -6.95
CA ASP A 127 13.16 13.53 -8.19
C ASP A 127 14.09 14.17 -9.22
N GLU A 128 15.25 13.57 -9.41
CA GLU A 128 16.28 13.96 -10.38
C GLU A 128 16.37 12.93 -11.53
N GLY A 129 15.34 12.11 -11.71
CA GLY A 129 15.30 11.02 -12.68
C GLY A 129 16.09 9.77 -12.24
N GLN A 130 16.64 9.75 -11.03
CA GLN A 130 17.49 8.66 -10.52
C GLN A 130 16.77 7.31 -10.38
N TYR A 131 15.43 7.29 -10.47
CA TYR A 131 14.59 6.10 -10.36
C TYR A 131 13.59 5.98 -11.52
N ASP A 132 13.98 6.38 -12.73
CA ASP A 132 13.14 6.34 -13.94
C ASP A 132 13.22 5.01 -14.70
N ASP A 133 13.95 4.02 -14.16
CA ASP A 133 13.95 2.67 -14.69
C ASP A 133 12.72 1.87 -14.24
N ALA A 134 12.00 1.27 -15.18
CA ALA A 134 10.92 0.33 -14.89
C ALA A 134 11.50 -0.96 -14.29
N ARG A 135 10.98 -1.38 -13.13
CA ARG A 135 11.51 -2.56 -12.44
C ARG A 135 10.52 -3.25 -11.53
N ASP A 136 10.85 -4.48 -11.19
CA ASP A 136 10.12 -5.20 -10.16
C ASP A 136 10.41 -4.63 -8.78
N VAL A 137 9.34 -4.48 -7.99
CA VAL A 137 9.36 -3.95 -6.64
C VAL A 137 8.62 -4.89 -5.68
N PHE A 138 8.69 -4.64 -4.39
CA PHE A 138 7.95 -5.47 -3.44
C PHE A 138 6.47 -5.06 -3.34
N TRP A 139 6.18 -3.77 -3.40
CA TRP A 139 4.83 -3.23 -3.35
C TRP A 139 4.70 -1.94 -4.15
N VAL A 140 3.47 -1.60 -4.52
CA VAL A 140 3.10 -0.36 -5.18
C VAL A 140 2.02 0.35 -4.38
N SER A 141 1.90 1.67 -4.57
CA SER A 141 0.98 2.51 -3.81
C SER A 141 -0.48 2.26 -4.15
N GLY A 142 -1.33 2.26 -3.12
CA GLY A 142 -2.78 2.27 -3.29
C GLY A 142 -3.33 3.55 -3.93
N ALA A 143 -2.56 4.64 -3.99
CA ALA A 143 -3.00 5.89 -4.61
C ALA A 143 -3.18 5.78 -6.14
N ALA A 144 -2.40 4.89 -6.81
CA ALA A 144 -2.55 4.55 -8.23
C ALA A 144 -2.12 3.09 -8.44
N PHE A 145 -3.06 2.16 -8.27
CA PHE A 145 -2.84 0.72 -8.22
C PHE A 145 -3.57 0.04 -9.37
N CYS A 146 -2.86 -0.33 -10.44
CA CYS A 146 -3.44 -0.99 -11.60
C CYS A 146 -3.13 -2.49 -11.57
N CYS A 147 -4.14 -3.34 -11.47
CA CYS A 147 -3.96 -4.79 -11.32
C CYS A 147 -4.87 -5.60 -12.24
N ARG A 148 -4.48 -6.87 -12.45
CA ARG A 148 -5.34 -7.87 -13.10
C ARG A 148 -6.55 -8.17 -12.22
N ALA A 149 -7.74 -8.04 -12.77
CA ALA A 149 -8.97 -8.23 -12.04
C ALA A 149 -9.17 -9.69 -11.61
N ASP A 150 -8.79 -10.64 -12.45
CA ASP A 150 -8.84 -12.08 -12.14
C ASP A 150 -7.91 -12.45 -10.98
N VAL A 151 -6.68 -11.92 -10.96
CA VAL A 151 -5.71 -12.16 -9.86
C VAL A 151 -6.20 -11.49 -8.56
N PHE A 152 -6.72 -10.26 -8.65
CA PHE A 152 -7.30 -9.56 -7.50
C PHE A 152 -8.41 -10.40 -6.86
N ARG A 153 -9.36 -10.87 -7.67
CA ARG A 153 -10.48 -11.70 -7.22
C ARG A 153 -10.04 -13.09 -6.69
N ALA A 154 -9.12 -13.75 -7.40
CA ALA A 154 -8.62 -15.07 -7.00
C ALA A 154 -7.91 -15.07 -5.64
N LEU A 155 -7.26 -13.94 -5.29
CA LEU A 155 -6.59 -13.75 -4.01
C LEU A 155 -7.52 -13.15 -2.93
N GLY A 156 -8.80 -12.94 -3.23
CA GLY A 156 -9.79 -12.41 -2.29
C GLY A 156 -9.69 -10.90 -2.04
N GLY A 157 -9.06 -10.15 -2.95
CA GLY A 157 -8.93 -8.69 -2.85
C GLY A 157 -8.05 -8.22 -1.68
N PHE A 158 -8.34 -7.05 -1.16
CA PHE A 158 -7.71 -6.54 0.07
C PHE A 158 -8.20 -7.30 1.31
N ASP A 159 -7.44 -7.26 2.39
CA ASP A 159 -7.89 -7.80 3.68
C ASP A 159 -8.83 -6.79 4.36
N ASP A 160 -10.12 -7.06 4.39
CA ASP A 160 -11.16 -6.17 4.95
C ASP A 160 -10.89 -5.79 6.42
N ASP A 161 -10.23 -6.67 7.21
CA ASP A 161 -9.90 -6.40 8.59
C ASP A 161 -8.91 -5.22 8.75
N PHE A 162 -8.19 -4.85 7.69
CA PHE A 162 -7.20 -3.76 7.77
C PHE A 162 -7.83 -2.38 7.84
N PHE A 163 -9.00 -2.19 7.27
CA PHE A 163 -9.68 -0.91 7.13
C PHE A 163 -8.90 0.10 6.27
N ALA A 164 -7.69 0.49 6.69
CA ALA A 164 -6.78 1.36 5.94
C ALA A 164 -5.33 1.13 6.40
N HIS A 165 -4.38 1.36 5.52
CA HIS A 165 -2.94 1.19 5.64
C HIS A 165 -2.46 -0.27 5.67
N MET A 166 -1.44 -0.56 4.89
CA MET A 166 -0.79 -1.86 4.68
C MET A 166 -1.59 -2.87 3.82
N GLU A 167 -2.83 -2.59 3.44
CA GLU A 167 -3.65 -3.48 2.60
C GLU A 167 -3.04 -3.69 1.21
N GLU A 168 -2.49 -2.65 0.60
CA GLU A 168 -1.82 -2.71 -0.70
C GLU A 168 -0.51 -3.51 -0.62
N ILE A 169 0.24 -3.34 0.47
CA ILE A 169 1.48 -4.07 0.71
C ILE A 169 1.18 -5.56 0.96
N ASP A 170 0.14 -5.84 1.75
CA ASP A 170 -0.34 -7.19 2.02
C ASP A 170 -0.77 -7.90 0.73
N LEU A 171 -1.55 -7.22 -0.11
CA LEU A 171 -2.00 -7.79 -1.39
C LEU A 171 -0.82 -8.02 -2.35
N CYS A 172 0.09 -7.06 -2.49
CA CYS A 172 1.31 -7.23 -3.28
C CYS A 172 2.16 -8.40 -2.79
N TRP A 173 2.24 -8.61 -1.48
CA TRP A 173 2.95 -9.77 -0.93
C TRP A 173 2.25 -11.08 -1.29
N ARG A 174 0.92 -11.14 -1.16
CA ARG A 174 0.13 -12.32 -1.56
C ARG A 174 0.23 -12.62 -3.05
N MET A 175 0.20 -11.59 -3.91
CA MET A 175 0.43 -11.74 -5.36
C MET A 175 1.79 -12.39 -5.64
N GLN A 176 2.85 -11.94 -4.97
CA GLN A 176 4.18 -12.51 -5.14
C GLN A 176 4.31 -13.94 -4.59
N LEU A 177 3.66 -14.26 -3.48
CA LEU A 177 3.57 -15.64 -2.97
C LEU A 177 2.80 -16.55 -3.93
N ALA A 178 1.82 -16.03 -4.65
CA ALA A 178 1.11 -16.74 -5.71
C ALA A 178 1.93 -16.89 -7.02
N GLY A 179 3.14 -16.31 -7.08
CA GLY A 179 4.06 -16.45 -8.20
C GLY A 179 4.07 -15.28 -9.18
N TYR A 180 3.30 -14.23 -8.93
CA TYR A 180 3.26 -13.04 -9.77
C TYR A 180 4.37 -12.03 -9.44
N ARG A 181 4.54 -11.07 -10.35
CA ARG A 181 5.44 -9.92 -10.21
C ARG A 181 4.63 -8.66 -9.90
N VAL A 182 5.27 -7.74 -9.19
CA VAL A 182 4.79 -6.40 -8.85
C VAL A 182 5.76 -5.41 -9.47
N ARG A 183 5.27 -4.41 -10.23
CA ARG A 183 6.15 -3.57 -11.04
C ARG A 183 5.81 -2.10 -10.93
N VAL A 184 6.83 -1.24 -10.91
CA VAL A 184 6.70 0.20 -11.10
C VAL A 184 7.13 0.58 -12.51
N VAL A 185 6.39 1.50 -13.12
CA VAL A 185 6.61 1.99 -14.50
C VAL A 185 6.75 3.51 -14.47
N PRO A 186 7.97 4.04 -14.23
CA PRO A 186 8.19 5.49 -14.13
C PRO A 186 7.99 6.27 -15.44
N GLY A 187 7.95 5.60 -16.58
CA GLY A 187 7.48 6.20 -17.84
C GLY A 187 6.03 6.70 -17.80
N SER A 188 5.29 6.31 -16.76
CA SER A 188 4.04 6.92 -16.31
C SER A 188 4.27 7.64 -15.00
N THR A 189 3.83 8.89 -14.89
CA THR A 189 3.95 9.70 -13.67
C THR A 189 2.60 10.32 -13.33
N VAL A 190 2.24 10.33 -12.05
CA VAL A 190 1.06 11.00 -11.52
C VAL A 190 1.44 11.87 -10.31
N TYR A 191 0.60 12.88 -10.02
CA TYR A 191 0.82 13.82 -8.93
C TYR A 191 -0.20 13.58 -7.83
N HIS A 192 0.26 13.27 -6.63
CA HIS A 192 -0.59 12.95 -5.50
C HIS A 192 -0.48 14.03 -4.42
N LEU A 193 -1.64 14.56 -3.98
CA LEU A 193 -1.68 15.56 -2.90
C LEU A 193 -1.22 14.96 -1.58
N GLY A 194 -1.73 13.78 -1.27
CA GLY A 194 -1.39 13.02 -0.07
C GLY A 194 -1.89 13.64 1.24
N GLY A 195 -2.12 12.80 2.23
CA GLY A 195 -2.47 13.28 3.58
C GLY A 195 -3.93 13.72 3.77
N GLY A 196 -4.77 13.61 2.73
CA GLY A 196 -6.18 14.09 2.76
C GLY A 196 -7.06 13.39 3.79
N THR A 197 -6.84 12.11 4.06
CA THR A 197 -7.75 11.33 4.92
C THR A 197 -7.28 11.21 6.37
N LEU A 198 -5.99 11.05 6.61
CA LEU A 198 -5.44 10.93 7.97
C LEU A 198 -4.14 11.73 8.07
N THR A 199 -4.12 12.66 9.01
CA THR A 199 -2.92 13.47 9.27
C THR A 199 -1.73 12.58 9.66
N THR A 200 -0.55 12.96 9.19
CA THR A 200 0.70 12.28 9.52
C THR A 200 0.84 12.17 11.05
N ASP A 201 1.14 10.95 11.52
CA ASP A 201 1.31 10.67 12.95
C ASP A 201 0.04 10.82 13.83
N SER A 202 -1.17 10.79 13.30
CA SER A 202 -2.38 10.68 14.14
C SER A 202 -2.40 9.34 14.90
N PRO A 203 -2.99 9.27 16.12
CA PRO A 203 -3.09 8.02 16.89
C PRO A 203 -3.77 6.89 16.11
N THR A 204 -4.75 7.21 15.29
CA THR A 204 -5.44 6.25 14.42
C THR A 204 -4.51 5.68 13.36
N LYS A 205 -3.70 6.52 12.72
CA LYS A 205 -2.71 6.09 11.72
C LYS A 205 -1.63 5.22 12.35
N VAL A 206 -1.13 5.61 13.52
CA VAL A 206 -0.15 4.81 14.29
C VAL A 206 -0.74 3.44 14.64
N PHE A 207 -1.99 3.40 15.11
CA PHE A 207 -2.68 2.16 15.44
C PHE A 207 -2.78 1.22 14.23
N TYR A 208 -3.30 1.69 13.09
CA TYR A 208 -3.44 0.86 11.89
C TYR A 208 -2.08 0.39 11.37
N ASN A 209 -1.10 1.28 11.28
CA ASN A 209 0.23 0.93 10.80
C ASN A 209 0.88 -0.20 11.63
N HIS A 210 0.79 -0.16 12.97
CA HIS A 210 1.37 -1.22 13.81
C HIS A 210 0.56 -2.51 13.72
N ARG A 211 -0.79 -2.44 13.89
CA ARG A 211 -1.65 -3.61 13.89
C ARG A 211 -1.59 -4.37 12.56
N ASN A 212 -1.80 -3.64 11.46
CA ASN A 212 -1.88 -4.24 10.13
C ASN A 212 -0.52 -4.75 9.66
N ASN A 213 0.57 -4.06 10.00
CA ASN A 213 1.92 -4.53 9.72
C ASN A 213 2.22 -5.85 10.43
N LEU A 214 1.88 -5.99 11.72
CA LEU A 214 2.03 -7.24 12.47
C LEU A 214 1.16 -8.36 11.87
N ALA A 215 -0.09 -8.05 11.50
CA ALA A 215 -1.01 -9.00 10.87
C ALA A 215 -0.49 -9.48 9.50
N MET A 216 0.00 -8.57 8.66
CA MET A 216 0.62 -8.86 7.37
C MET A 216 1.84 -9.79 7.54
N LEU A 217 2.76 -9.44 8.45
CA LEU A 217 3.93 -10.26 8.76
C LEU A 217 3.53 -11.66 9.24
N TYR A 218 2.54 -11.74 10.13
CA TYR A 218 2.07 -13.05 10.61
C TYR A 218 1.53 -13.92 9.48
N LYS A 219 0.73 -13.35 8.58
CA LYS A 219 0.12 -14.06 7.45
C LYS A 219 1.14 -14.48 6.40
N CYS A 220 2.00 -13.56 5.98
CA CYS A 220 2.78 -13.69 4.74
C CYS A 220 4.24 -14.12 4.97
N ALA A 221 4.87 -13.76 6.10
CA ALA A 221 6.28 -14.00 6.33
C ALA A 221 6.65 -15.49 6.45
N SER A 222 7.90 -15.81 6.09
CA SER A 222 8.47 -17.15 6.25
C SER A 222 8.52 -17.57 7.74
N PRO A 223 8.63 -18.87 8.05
CA PRO A 223 8.76 -19.32 9.44
C PRO A 223 9.92 -18.67 10.19
N VAL A 224 11.08 -18.56 9.53
CA VAL A 224 12.28 -17.95 10.12
C VAL A 224 12.05 -16.46 10.36
N GLN A 225 11.53 -15.73 9.39
CA GLN A 225 11.23 -14.31 9.53
C GLN A 225 10.24 -14.06 10.66
N ARG A 226 9.19 -14.88 10.78
CA ARG A 226 8.22 -14.80 11.88
C ARG A 226 8.84 -15.00 13.25
N ALA A 227 9.72 -16.00 13.40
CA ALA A 227 10.40 -16.26 14.66
C ALA A 227 11.24 -15.05 15.10
N VAL A 228 12.01 -14.46 14.18
CA VAL A 228 12.80 -13.25 14.46
C VAL A 228 11.90 -12.06 14.80
N VAL A 229 10.85 -11.84 14.00
CA VAL A 229 9.88 -10.75 14.20
C VAL A 229 9.19 -10.87 15.56
N ALA A 230 8.80 -12.08 15.97
CA ALA A 230 8.16 -12.31 17.27
C ALA A 230 9.03 -11.90 18.48
N VAL A 231 10.35 -11.94 18.33
CA VAL A 231 11.30 -11.54 19.39
C VAL A 231 11.69 -10.06 19.27
N VAL A 232 11.96 -9.59 18.05
CA VAL A 232 12.55 -8.26 17.83
C VAL A 232 11.51 -7.15 17.83
N ARG A 233 10.34 -7.37 17.21
CA ARG A 233 9.31 -6.32 17.06
C ARG A 233 8.71 -5.84 18.38
N PRO A 234 8.45 -6.67 19.41
CA PRO A 234 8.01 -6.16 20.70
C PRO A 234 8.95 -5.11 21.30
N VAL A 235 10.26 -5.32 21.16
CA VAL A 235 11.28 -4.39 21.67
C VAL A 235 11.26 -3.09 20.84
N LEU A 236 11.28 -3.18 19.52
CA LEU A 236 11.28 -2.00 18.64
C LEU A 236 9.97 -1.18 18.76
N ASP A 237 8.84 -1.85 18.86
CA ASP A 237 7.56 -1.18 18.99
C ASP A 237 7.41 -0.54 20.39
N LEU A 238 7.98 -1.15 21.45
CA LEU A 238 8.08 -0.52 22.76
C LEU A 238 8.96 0.72 22.72
N MET A 239 10.12 0.66 22.05
CA MET A 239 10.98 1.83 21.87
C MET A 239 10.26 2.96 21.11
N ALA A 240 9.51 2.62 20.06
CA ALA A 240 8.68 3.59 19.33
C ALA A 240 7.60 4.19 20.23
N ALA A 241 6.91 3.38 21.03
CA ALA A 241 5.92 3.85 21.99
C ALA A 241 6.52 4.82 23.03
N LEU A 242 7.66 4.46 23.63
CA LEU A 242 8.37 5.32 24.58
C LEU A 242 8.85 6.63 23.94
N SER A 243 9.27 6.59 22.66
CA SER A 243 9.60 7.80 21.89
C SER A 243 8.39 8.72 21.72
N TYR A 244 7.18 8.19 21.47
CA TYR A 244 5.96 9.02 21.44
C TYR A 244 5.68 9.63 22.82
N LEU A 245 5.84 8.88 23.88
CA LEU A 245 5.62 9.38 25.24
C LEU A 245 6.59 10.50 25.59
N ALA A 246 7.88 10.35 25.26
CA ALA A 246 8.90 11.38 25.45
C ALA A 246 8.63 12.69 24.65
N GLN A 247 7.85 12.58 23.55
CA GLN A 247 7.39 13.72 22.75
C GLN A 247 6.06 14.32 23.25
N GLY A 248 5.54 13.90 24.39
CA GLY A 248 4.23 14.33 24.92
C GLY A 248 3.02 13.75 24.20
N ARG A 249 3.21 12.72 23.32
CA ARG A 249 2.18 12.13 22.46
C ARG A 249 1.62 10.85 23.09
N GLY A 250 0.98 10.98 24.26
CA GLY A 250 0.46 9.87 25.04
C GLY A 250 -0.59 9.02 24.31
N ASP A 251 -1.37 9.61 23.40
CA ASP A 251 -2.35 8.86 22.61
C ASP A 251 -1.69 7.95 21.57
N ASN A 252 -0.56 8.37 20.99
CA ASN A 252 0.23 7.52 20.09
C ASN A 252 0.89 6.36 20.86
N PHE A 253 1.39 6.62 22.08
CA PHE A 253 1.86 5.58 22.97
C PHE A 253 0.77 4.51 23.21
N ARG A 254 -0.44 4.93 23.60
CA ARG A 254 -1.59 4.03 23.81
C ARG A 254 -1.99 3.30 22.52
N ALA A 255 -1.88 3.96 21.35
CA ALA A 255 -2.21 3.38 20.05
C ALA A 255 -1.33 2.16 19.73
N VAL A 256 -0.03 2.18 20.04
CA VAL A 256 0.87 1.03 19.85
C VAL A 256 0.43 -0.17 20.67
N PHE A 257 0.10 0.02 21.95
CA PHE A 257 -0.38 -1.09 22.80
C PHE A 257 -1.75 -1.62 22.37
N ARG A 258 -2.66 -0.74 21.94
CA ARG A 258 -3.93 -1.16 21.37
C ARG A 258 -3.73 -2.00 20.10
N ALA A 259 -2.78 -1.63 19.25
CA ALA A 259 -2.45 -2.35 18.04
C ALA A 259 -1.96 -3.78 18.35
N TRP A 260 -1.07 -3.94 19.32
CA TRP A 260 -0.61 -5.25 19.79
C TRP A 260 -1.74 -6.09 20.39
N ARG A 261 -2.57 -5.49 21.24
CA ARG A 261 -3.73 -6.17 21.84
C ARG A 261 -4.67 -6.71 20.75
N ASP A 262 -5.00 -5.90 19.76
CA ASP A 262 -5.94 -6.29 18.72
C ASP A 262 -5.31 -7.30 17.74
N PHE A 263 -4.03 -7.17 17.43
CA PHE A 263 -3.29 -8.19 16.70
C PHE A 263 -3.33 -9.56 17.40
N LEU A 264 -3.11 -9.61 18.71
CA LEU A 264 -3.18 -10.86 19.47
C LEU A 264 -4.60 -11.45 19.47
N ARG A 265 -5.62 -10.62 19.55
CA ARG A 265 -7.03 -11.07 19.44
C ARG A 265 -7.35 -11.69 18.08
N TRP A 266 -6.68 -11.24 17.03
CA TRP A 266 -6.88 -11.76 15.67
C TRP A 266 -6.18 -13.09 15.39
N HIS A 267 -5.44 -13.64 16.32
CA HIS A 267 -4.58 -14.81 16.09
C HIS A 267 -5.30 -15.97 15.38
N ALA A 268 -6.51 -16.32 15.78
CA ALA A 268 -7.29 -17.41 15.14
C ALA A 268 -7.65 -17.09 13.68
N SER A 269 -8.14 -15.87 13.41
CA SER A 269 -8.44 -15.40 12.06
C SER A 269 -7.19 -15.35 11.18
N LEU A 270 -6.11 -14.79 11.71
CA LEU A 270 -4.84 -14.69 10.99
C LEU A 270 -4.23 -16.07 10.68
N SER A 271 -4.39 -17.04 11.58
CA SER A 271 -3.93 -18.42 11.36
C SER A 271 -4.69 -19.09 10.22
N ARG A 272 -6.01 -18.88 10.11
CA ARG A 272 -6.83 -19.35 8.99
C ARG A 272 -6.38 -18.68 7.69
N LYS A 273 -6.33 -17.35 7.63
CA LYS A 273 -5.88 -16.59 6.45
C LYS A 273 -4.48 -17.01 6.01
N ARG A 274 -3.56 -17.25 6.94
CA ARG A 274 -2.23 -17.79 6.64
C ARG A 274 -2.29 -19.16 5.97
N LYS A 275 -3.16 -20.07 6.43
CA LYS A 275 -3.33 -21.38 5.83
C LYS A 275 -3.82 -21.27 4.38
N GLU A 276 -4.79 -20.40 4.13
CA GLU A 276 -5.32 -20.10 2.79
C GLU A 276 -4.23 -19.55 1.86
N ILE A 277 -3.47 -18.54 2.30
CA ILE A 277 -2.34 -17.99 1.53
C ILE A 277 -1.31 -19.08 1.21
N ARG A 278 -1.02 -19.98 2.15
CA ARG A 278 -0.07 -21.07 1.92
C ARG A 278 -0.54 -22.08 0.89
N GLN A 279 -1.83 -22.33 0.81
CA GLN A 279 -2.42 -23.22 -0.22
C GLN A 279 -2.28 -22.62 -1.63
N GLN A 280 -2.29 -21.30 -1.75
CA GLN A 280 -2.12 -20.58 -3.00
C GLN A 280 -0.65 -20.27 -3.34
N CYS A 281 0.29 -20.58 -2.43
CA CYS A 281 1.70 -20.24 -2.59
C CYS A 281 2.35 -21.08 -3.69
N ARG A 282 2.81 -20.42 -4.77
CA ARG A 282 3.54 -21.02 -5.90
C ARG A 282 4.91 -20.38 -6.09
N GLY A 283 5.18 -19.28 -5.39
CA GLY A 283 6.40 -18.48 -5.51
C GLY A 283 7.11 -18.25 -4.18
N THR A 284 8.20 -17.53 -4.23
CA THR A 284 8.96 -17.11 -3.06
C THR A 284 9.33 -15.63 -3.16
N VAL A 285 9.33 -14.96 -2.02
CA VAL A 285 9.77 -13.55 -1.90
C VAL A 285 11.13 -13.42 -1.21
N ALA A 286 11.82 -14.54 -0.96
CA ALA A 286 13.06 -14.56 -0.15
C ALA A 286 14.16 -13.62 -0.70
N GLY A 287 14.27 -13.46 -2.01
CA GLY A 287 15.21 -12.54 -2.66
C GLY A 287 14.72 -11.10 -2.82
N LYS A 288 13.45 -10.83 -2.48
CA LYS A 288 12.81 -9.52 -2.69
C LYS A 288 12.66 -8.73 -1.38
N VAL A 289 12.80 -9.39 -0.23
CA VAL A 289 12.82 -8.76 1.10
C VAL A 289 14.24 -8.26 1.39
N TYR A 290 14.37 -6.98 1.72
CA TYR A 290 15.66 -6.41 2.11
C TYR A 290 16.16 -7.04 3.43
N ARG A 291 17.34 -7.65 3.40
CA ARG A 291 17.87 -8.44 4.53
C ARG A 291 18.41 -7.60 5.69
N GLY A 292 18.51 -6.28 5.53
CA GLY A 292 18.92 -5.36 6.59
C GLY A 292 17.75 -4.79 7.37
N SER A 293 18.02 -3.87 8.30
CA SER A 293 17.04 -3.03 8.96
C SER A 293 17.10 -1.61 8.40
N VAL A 294 16.01 -1.15 7.80
CA VAL A 294 15.91 0.22 7.27
C VAL A 294 16.00 1.24 8.39
N VAL A 295 15.41 0.92 9.56
CA VAL A 295 15.46 1.80 10.75
C VAL A 295 16.88 1.98 11.24
N LEU A 296 17.64 0.90 11.42
CA LEU A 296 19.01 0.96 11.89
C LEU A 296 19.90 1.73 10.92
N ARG A 297 19.80 1.44 9.61
CA ARG A 297 20.60 2.16 8.60
C ARG A 297 20.25 3.64 8.52
N TYR A 298 18.98 3.99 8.68
CA TYR A 298 18.54 5.39 8.75
C TYR A 298 19.18 6.11 9.94
N LEU A 299 19.20 5.50 11.12
CA LEU A 299 19.86 6.04 12.32
C LEU A 299 21.38 6.19 12.12
N LEU A 300 22.00 5.31 11.33
CA LEU A 300 23.42 5.39 10.92
C LEU A 300 23.68 6.39 9.78
N GLY A 301 22.70 7.26 9.45
CA GLY A 301 22.85 8.34 8.49
C GLY A 301 22.60 7.95 7.01
N ARG A 302 22.21 6.71 6.70
CA ARG A 302 21.83 6.29 5.35
C ARG A 302 20.37 6.64 5.07
N LYS A 303 20.14 7.86 4.57
CA LYS A 303 18.80 8.47 4.47
C LYS A 303 18.23 8.53 3.06
N THR A 304 18.90 7.97 2.07
CA THR A 304 18.46 7.86 0.67
C THR A 304 18.45 6.43 0.23
N PHE A 305 17.59 6.08 -0.74
CA PHE A 305 17.46 4.70 -1.24
C PHE A 305 18.79 4.18 -1.82
N GLY A 306 19.48 4.97 -2.64
CA GLY A 306 20.76 4.58 -3.22
C GLY A 306 21.89 4.34 -2.20
N ARG A 307 21.81 4.95 -0.99
CA ARG A 307 22.75 4.66 0.11
C ARG A 307 22.30 3.50 1.00
N MET A 308 21.03 3.09 0.85
CA MET A 308 20.42 2.02 1.63
C MET A 308 20.70 0.64 1.02
N MET A 309 20.54 0.54 -0.30
CA MET A 309 20.73 -0.68 -1.09
C MET A 309 22.19 -0.89 -1.48
#